data_4d3972bb49150020aec916c864150701
#
_entry.id   4d3972bb49150020aec916c864150701
#
_cell.length_a   1.000
_cell.length_b   1.000
_cell.length_c   1.000
_cell.angle_alpha   90.00
_cell.angle_beta   90.00
_cell.angle_gamma   90.00
#
_symmetry.space_group_name_H-M   'P 1'
#
loop_
_entity.id
_entity.type
_entity.pdbx_description
1 polymer ?
#
loop_
_entity_poly.entity_id
_entity_poly.type
_entity_poly.pdbx_seq_one_letter_code
_entity_poly.pdbx_strand_id
1 'polypeptide(L)'
;IAEITNDTKLIAVCGCHGKTTTTTMLSKVLENVGVNYLIGDGTGYATVGNEYFALEACEYKRHFLAYNPYYVIVTNIELDHTDYYKDLDDVMDAFTTFVNKARKGVIMCGDDLNNRKIKTNKEVIYYGFNDNNDVICKNIKTENDKTIADVYIKGEYYDTYTFPFVGDHLLLNALSVITVCYLENIDKTEVKNQVSKIEHAKRRFIEEKVKSNILIDDYAHHPTEVKVTLLAARKKYPDRYLVAIFKAHTKSRVKYFHKEFADALSIA
;
A
#
# COMPACT_ATOMS: atom_id res chain seq x y z
N ILE A 1 15.20 7.95 14.16
CA ILE A 1 13.76 8.10 13.80
C ILE A 1 12.90 7.45 14.87
N ALA A 2 13.19 6.20 15.30
CA ALA A 2 12.39 5.51 16.31
C ALA A 2 12.17 6.36 17.59
N GLU A 3 13.19 7.02 18.10
CA GLU A 3 13.09 7.91 19.26
C GLU A 3 12.19 9.12 18.99
N ILE A 4 12.37 9.77 17.83
CA ILE A 4 11.61 10.98 17.45
C ILE A 4 10.11 10.67 17.28
N THR A 5 9.78 9.46 16.88
CA THR A 5 8.39 9.07 16.61
C THR A 5 7.62 8.57 17.84
N ASN A 6 8.29 8.37 18.97
CA ASN A 6 7.62 7.87 20.19
C ASN A 6 6.56 8.84 20.74
N ASP A 7 6.77 10.14 20.58
CA ASP A 7 5.85 11.17 21.06
C ASP A 7 4.79 11.59 20.03
N THR A 8 4.74 10.89 18.88
CA THR A 8 3.77 11.15 17.81
C THR A 8 2.78 10.00 17.65
N LYS A 9 1.69 10.25 16.96
CA LYS A 9 0.83 9.19 16.41
C LYS A 9 1.50 8.59 15.17
N LEU A 10 2.50 7.73 15.40
CA LEU A 10 3.21 7.03 14.34
C LEU A 10 2.28 6.05 13.64
N ILE A 11 2.04 6.26 12.35
CA ILE A 11 1.32 5.34 11.46
C ILE A 11 2.38 4.65 10.60
N ALA A 12 2.69 3.40 10.94
CA ALA A 12 3.70 2.62 10.26
C ALA A 12 3.05 1.74 9.17
N VAL A 13 3.46 1.95 7.93
CA VAL A 13 2.99 1.17 6.78
C VAL A 13 3.99 0.07 6.49
N CYS A 14 3.60 -1.18 6.68
CA CYS A 14 4.39 -2.36 6.36
C CYS A 14 3.64 -3.30 5.40
N GLY A 15 4.34 -4.32 4.92
CA GLY A 15 3.85 -5.29 3.93
C GLY A 15 4.91 -5.54 2.87
N CYS A 16 4.78 -6.59 2.09
CA CYS A 16 5.75 -6.89 1.04
C CYS A 16 5.64 -5.87 -0.10
N HIS A 17 4.41 -5.50 -0.49
CA HIS A 17 4.14 -4.56 -1.58
C HIS A 17 3.20 -3.43 -1.15
N GLY A 18 3.23 -2.30 -1.89
CA GLY A 18 2.33 -1.17 -1.68
C GLY A 18 2.75 -0.20 -0.57
N LYS A 19 3.79 -0.45 0.20
CA LYS A 19 4.28 0.42 1.29
C LYS A 19 4.48 1.87 0.86
N THR A 20 5.34 2.09 -0.12
CA THR A 20 5.67 3.43 -0.67
C THR A 20 4.42 4.17 -1.11
N THR A 21 3.59 3.51 -1.90
CA THR A 21 2.33 4.08 -2.41
C THR A 21 1.38 4.45 -1.26
N THR A 22 1.16 3.54 -0.31
CA THR A 22 0.28 3.80 0.84
C THR A 22 0.81 4.93 1.72
N THR A 23 2.13 4.98 1.98
CA THR A 23 2.72 6.05 2.78
C THR A 23 2.63 7.39 2.06
N THR A 24 2.83 7.43 0.73
CA THR A 24 2.61 8.63 -0.09
C THR A 24 1.15 9.09 -0.03
N MET A 25 0.19 8.18 -0.19
CA MET A 25 -1.23 8.51 -0.07
C MET A 25 -1.58 9.05 1.33
N LEU A 26 -1.06 8.41 2.38
CA LEU A 26 -1.28 8.81 3.76
C LEU A 26 -0.71 10.21 4.03
N SER A 27 0.51 10.50 3.57
CA SER A 27 1.12 11.83 3.72
C SER A 27 0.31 12.91 3.01
N LYS A 28 -0.26 12.59 1.83
CA LYS A 28 -1.09 13.52 1.07
C LYS A 28 -2.45 13.75 1.72
N VAL A 29 -3.11 12.70 2.16
CA VAL A 29 -4.46 12.80 2.75
C VAL A 29 -4.42 13.53 4.10
N LEU A 30 -3.35 13.37 4.88
CA LEU A 30 -3.16 14.03 6.16
C LEU A 30 -2.45 15.40 6.08
N GLU A 31 -2.12 15.89 4.87
CA GLU A 31 -1.32 17.11 4.67
C GLU A 31 -1.88 18.31 5.43
N ASN A 32 -3.18 18.57 5.30
CA ASN A 32 -3.86 19.71 5.96
C ASN A 32 -4.14 19.47 7.46
N VAL A 33 -4.08 18.24 7.92
CA VAL A 33 -4.23 17.88 9.34
C VAL A 33 -2.91 18.06 10.09
N GLY A 34 -1.80 18.01 9.39
CA GLY A 34 -0.45 18.12 9.93
C GLY A 34 0.21 16.74 10.12
N VAL A 35 1.03 16.34 9.16
CA VAL A 35 1.74 15.07 9.16
C VAL A 35 3.22 15.24 8.82
N ASN A 36 4.07 14.62 9.61
CA ASN A 36 5.45 14.34 9.27
C ASN A 36 5.51 13.00 8.54
N TYR A 37 6.45 12.83 7.62
CA TYR A 37 6.55 11.56 6.92
C TYR A 37 7.98 11.22 6.45
N LEU A 38 8.22 9.92 6.31
CA LEU A 38 9.40 9.36 5.68
C LEU A 38 9.01 8.17 4.82
N ILE A 39 9.29 8.28 3.53
CA ILE A 39 8.91 7.32 2.48
C ILE A 39 10.18 6.60 2.00
N GLY A 40 10.04 5.34 1.60
CA GLY A 40 11.17 4.49 1.19
C GLY A 40 11.90 4.94 -0.07
N ASP A 41 11.33 5.86 -0.84
CA ASP A 41 11.97 6.50 -2.01
C ASP A 41 12.92 7.66 -1.63
N GLY A 42 13.10 7.90 -0.32
CA GLY A 42 13.92 8.99 0.21
C GLY A 42 13.16 10.30 0.37
N THR A 43 11.89 10.36 0.00
CA THR A 43 11.06 11.56 0.23
C THR A 43 10.70 11.65 1.71
N GLY A 44 10.85 12.85 2.29
CA GLY A 44 10.51 13.09 3.69
C GLY A 44 10.19 14.54 3.96
N TYR A 45 9.40 14.76 5.00
CA TYR A 45 9.07 16.07 5.53
C TYR A 45 8.86 15.99 7.04
N ALA A 46 9.37 16.96 7.77
CA ALA A 46 9.13 17.07 9.20
C ALA A 46 9.10 18.55 9.64
N THR A 47 8.14 18.84 10.49
CA THR A 47 8.03 20.11 11.20
C THR A 47 7.56 19.88 12.63
N VAL A 48 7.84 20.82 13.50
CA VAL A 48 7.41 20.77 14.90
C VAL A 48 5.91 21.06 14.97
N GLY A 49 5.20 20.33 15.83
CA GLY A 49 3.77 20.54 16.10
C GLY A 49 2.84 19.61 15.36
N ASN A 50 3.31 18.86 14.35
CA ASN A 50 2.50 17.83 13.72
C ASN A 50 2.29 16.64 14.67
N GLU A 51 1.02 16.24 14.83
CA GLU A 51 0.63 15.12 15.69
C GLU A 51 0.93 13.76 15.05
N TYR A 52 0.79 13.67 13.71
CA TYR A 52 0.95 12.44 12.96
C TYR A 52 2.35 12.29 12.36
N PHE A 53 2.80 11.03 12.27
CA PHE A 53 3.97 10.65 11.51
C PHE A 53 3.66 9.44 10.63
N ALA A 54 3.69 9.60 9.30
CA ALA A 54 3.54 8.51 8.33
C ALA A 54 4.91 7.93 7.99
N LEU A 55 5.11 6.65 8.26
CA LEU A 55 6.41 5.99 8.06
C LEU A 55 6.26 4.74 7.20
N GLU A 56 7.07 4.64 6.15
CA GLU A 56 7.30 3.37 5.47
C GLU A 56 8.21 2.48 6.32
N ALA A 57 7.64 1.39 6.87
CA ALA A 57 8.30 0.50 7.81
C ALA A 57 8.79 -0.76 7.07
N CYS A 58 10.09 -0.80 6.76
CA CYS A 58 10.70 -1.88 5.99
C CYS A 58 10.88 -3.15 6.83
N GLU A 59 10.35 -4.26 6.32
CA GLU A 59 10.46 -5.60 6.92
C GLU A 59 11.84 -6.23 6.75
N TYR A 60 12.61 -5.80 5.75
CA TYR A 60 13.93 -6.36 5.47
C TYR A 60 14.83 -6.29 6.71
N LYS A 61 15.46 -7.42 7.03
CA LYS A 61 16.26 -7.59 8.26
C LYS A 61 15.52 -7.20 9.54
N ARG A 62 14.19 -7.26 9.52
CA ARG A 62 13.32 -6.90 10.65
C ARG A 62 13.51 -5.46 11.16
N HIS A 63 13.96 -4.52 10.28
CA HIS A 63 14.23 -3.14 10.67
C HIS A 63 13.00 -2.45 11.28
N PHE A 64 11.78 -2.79 10.82
CA PHE A 64 10.53 -2.23 11.34
C PHE A 64 10.34 -2.51 12.85
N LEU A 65 10.97 -3.54 13.42
CA LEU A 65 10.87 -3.86 14.85
C LEU A 65 11.48 -2.79 15.77
N ALA A 66 12.25 -1.85 15.23
CA ALA A 66 12.77 -0.71 15.99
C ALA A 66 11.70 0.30 16.39
N TYR A 67 10.51 0.28 15.73
CA TYR A 67 9.45 1.26 15.96
C TYR A 67 8.38 0.76 16.93
N ASN A 68 7.68 1.72 17.59
CA ASN A 68 6.52 1.50 18.44
C ASN A 68 5.32 2.28 17.89
N PRO A 69 4.69 1.82 16.81
CA PRO A 69 3.67 2.57 16.10
C PRO A 69 2.40 2.77 16.92
N TYR A 70 1.70 3.88 16.67
CA TYR A 70 0.35 4.10 17.16
C TYR A 70 -0.62 3.21 16.38
N TYR A 71 -0.56 3.26 15.04
CA TYR A 71 -1.20 2.30 14.14
C TYR A 71 -0.19 1.56 13.28
N VAL A 72 -0.49 0.29 13.00
CA VAL A 72 0.20 -0.48 11.95
C VAL A 72 -0.76 -0.70 10.79
N ILE A 73 -0.37 -0.31 9.58
CA ILE A 73 -1.03 -0.73 8.35
C ILE A 73 -0.25 -1.90 7.77
N VAL A 74 -0.92 -3.03 7.54
CA VAL A 74 -0.34 -4.19 6.84
C VAL A 74 -1.03 -4.35 5.49
N THR A 75 -0.30 -4.12 4.41
CA THR A 75 -0.86 -4.20 3.06
C THR A 75 -1.04 -5.64 2.59
N ASN A 76 0.02 -6.43 2.64
CA ASN A 76 0.04 -7.86 2.27
C ASN A 76 1.27 -8.54 2.87
N ILE A 77 1.23 -9.85 2.99
CA ILE A 77 2.36 -10.66 3.47
C ILE A 77 2.58 -11.82 2.51
N GLU A 78 3.75 -11.86 1.90
CA GLU A 78 4.21 -12.99 1.10
C GLU A 78 5.71 -13.21 1.32
N LEU A 79 6.26 -14.29 0.80
CA LEU A 79 7.70 -14.51 0.89
C LEU A 79 8.41 -13.53 -0.04
N ASP A 80 9.24 -12.68 0.52
CA ASP A 80 10.20 -11.84 -0.19
C ASP A 80 11.53 -11.85 0.59
N HIS A 81 12.54 -11.14 0.08
CA HIS A 81 13.85 -11.07 0.73
C HIS A 81 14.43 -12.45 1.09
N THR A 82 14.40 -13.39 0.12
CA THR A 82 14.88 -14.77 0.24
C THR A 82 16.37 -14.90 0.54
N ASP A 83 17.09 -13.80 0.61
CA ASP A 83 18.46 -13.69 1.11
C ASP A 83 18.53 -13.53 2.64
N TYR A 84 17.40 -13.23 3.29
CA TYR A 84 17.29 -13.04 4.73
C TYR A 84 16.27 -13.97 5.38
N TYR A 85 15.02 -13.98 4.89
CA TYR A 85 13.97 -14.87 5.40
C TYR A 85 14.11 -16.28 4.81
N LYS A 86 13.99 -17.29 5.68
CA LYS A 86 14.11 -18.70 5.29
C LYS A 86 12.90 -19.18 4.48
N ASP A 87 11.72 -18.80 4.94
CA ASP A 87 10.42 -19.22 4.43
C ASP A 87 9.32 -18.20 4.83
N LEU A 88 8.09 -18.49 4.44
CA LEU A 88 6.95 -17.66 4.77
C LEU A 88 6.68 -17.59 6.28
N ASP A 89 6.94 -18.66 7.03
CA ASP A 89 6.70 -18.68 8.48
C ASP A 89 7.65 -17.72 9.21
N ASP A 90 8.90 -17.58 8.74
CA ASP A 90 9.87 -16.62 9.27
C ASP A 90 9.44 -15.17 8.98
N VAL A 91 8.86 -14.91 7.80
CA VAL A 91 8.22 -13.62 7.47
C VAL A 91 7.02 -13.37 8.41
N MET A 92 6.12 -14.34 8.54
CA MET A 92 4.93 -14.24 9.39
C MET A 92 5.27 -13.97 10.85
N ASP A 93 6.33 -14.57 11.38
CA ASP A 93 6.83 -14.31 12.74
C ASP A 93 7.28 -12.85 12.91
N ALA A 94 8.01 -12.31 11.93
CA ALA A 94 8.45 -10.92 11.96
C ALA A 94 7.26 -9.94 11.95
N PHE A 95 6.28 -10.17 11.06
CA PHE A 95 5.06 -9.35 10.99
C PHE A 95 4.20 -9.49 12.24
N THR A 96 4.03 -10.70 12.77
CA THR A 96 3.30 -10.93 14.04
C THR A 96 3.95 -10.18 15.19
N THR A 97 5.27 -10.22 15.29
CA THR A 97 6.02 -9.46 16.29
C THR A 97 5.79 -7.96 16.14
N PHE A 98 5.86 -7.43 14.91
CA PHE A 98 5.67 -6.01 14.66
C PHE A 98 4.25 -5.53 14.95
N VAL A 99 3.24 -6.27 14.49
CA VAL A 99 1.82 -5.98 14.72
C VAL A 99 1.51 -5.87 16.22
N ASN A 100 2.09 -6.75 17.04
CA ASN A 100 1.89 -6.73 18.48
C ASN A 100 2.55 -5.54 19.19
N LYS A 101 3.39 -4.76 18.50
CA LYS A 101 3.93 -3.48 19.00
C LYS A 101 2.99 -2.29 18.78
N ALA A 102 1.90 -2.44 18.03
CA ALA A 102 0.91 -1.37 17.85
C ALA A 102 0.35 -0.91 19.20
N ARG A 103 0.32 0.41 19.43
CA ARG A 103 -0.17 1.00 20.68
C ARG A 103 -1.69 1.16 20.69
N LYS A 104 -2.30 1.46 19.54
CA LYS A 104 -3.74 1.72 19.41
C LYS A 104 -4.47 0.62 18.66
N GLY A 105 -4.01 0.25 17.46
CA GLY A 105 -4.69 -0.75 16.65
C GLY A 105 -3.95 -1.09 15.37
N VAL A 106 -4.51 -2.02 14.63
CA VAL A 106 -3.93 -2.58 13.40
C VAL A 106 -4.95 -2.52 12.28
N ILE A 107 -4.52 -2.13 11.10
CA ILE A 107 -5.33 -2.01 9.88
C ILE A 107 -4.73 -2.99 8.87
N MET A 108 -5.46 -4.03 8.49
CA MET A 108 -4.94 -5.09 7.63
C MET A 108 -5.79 -5.28 6.38
N CYS A 109 -5.15 -5.49 5.23
CA CYS A 109 -5.86 -5.99 4.07
C CYS A 109 -6.40 -7.39 4.36
N GLY A 110 -7.72 -7.51 4.51
CA GLY A 110 -8.35 -8.78 4.85
C GLY A 110 -8.59 -9.69 3.64
N ASP A 111 -8.32 -9.20 2.43
CA ASP A 111 -8.31 -10.00 1.19
C ASP A 111 -7.00 -10.79 1.05
N ASP A 112 -5.96 -10.44 1.82
CA ASP A 112 -4.73 -11.21 1.93
C ASP A 112 -4.89 -12.33 2.98
N LEU A 113 -4.75 -13.57 2.55
CA LEU A 113 -4.94 -14.74 3.41
C LEU A 113 -3.88 -14.87 4.51
N ASN A 114 -2.68 -14.34 4.31
CA ASN A 114 -1.63 -14.38 5.32
C ASN A 114 -1.87 -13.32 6.39
N ASN A 115 -2.39 -12.14 6.03
CA ASN A 115 -2.82 -11.15 7.00
C ASN A 115 -3.85 -11.74 7.99
N ARG A 116 -4.80 -12.56 7.51
CA ARG A 116 -5.80 -13.23 8.34
C ARG A 116 -5.23 -14.27 9.31
N LYS A 117 -4.00 -14.75 9.07
CA LYS A 117 -3.32 -15.73 9.96
C LYS A 117 -2.52 -15.06 11.08
N ILE A 118 -2.32 -13.74 11.04
CA ILE A 118 -1.59 -13.01 12.09
C ILE A 118 -2.31 -13.16 13.42
N LYS A 119 -1.58 -13.61 14.43
CA LYS A 119 -2.09 -13.76 15.80
C LYS A 119 -1.78 -12.50 16.61
N THR A 120 -2.81 -11.80 17.03
CA THR A 120 -2.67 -10.58 17.82
C THR A 120 -3.83 -10.43 18.80
N ASN A 121 -3.56 -9.75 19.94
CA ASN A 121 -4.57 -9.30 20.88
C ASN A 121 -4.95 -7.83 20.67
N LYS A 122 -4.41 -7.19 19.62
CA LYS A 122 -4.74 -5.81 19.26
C LYS A 122 -6.07 -5.75 18.54
N GLU A 123 -6.74 -4.61 18.63
CA GLU A 123 -7.90 -4.34 17.78
C GLU A 123 -7.45 -4.32 16.31
N VAL A 124 -8.09 -5.16 15.49
CA VAL A 124 -7.81 -5.25 14.06
C VAL A 124 -9.03 -4.78 13.28
N ILE A 125 -8.81 -3.85 12.36
CA ILE A 125 -9.78 -3.43 11.35
C ILE A 125 -9.32 -3.99 10.02
N TYR A 126 -10.14 -4.85 9.42
CA TYR A 126 -9.87 -5.41 8.11
C TYR A 126 -10.48 -4.54 7.00
N TYR A 127 -9.70 -4.26 5.96
CA TYR A 127 -10.17 -3.59 4.75
C TYR A 127 -9.97 -4.45 3.51
N GLY A 128 -10.80 -4.23 2.50
CA GLY A 128 -10.70 -4.97 1.24
C GLY A 128 -11.95 -4.88 0.37
N PHE A 129 -12.08 -5.80 -0.57
CA PHE A 129 -13.25 -5.91 -1.45
C PHE A 129 -14.25 -6.96 -0.96
N ASN A 130 -13.78 -7.98 -0.23
CA ASN A 130 -14.62 -9.06 0.27
C ASN A 130 -15.53 -8.58 1.39
N ASP A 131 -16.78 -9.09 1.42
CA ASP A 131 -17.81 -8.68 2.39
C ASP A 131 -17.50 -9.02 3.85
N ASN A 132 -16.49 -9.85 4.10
CA ASN A 132 -16.03 -10.20 5.44
C ASN A 132 -15.01 -9.21 6.04
N ASN A 133 -14.81 -8.07 5.41
CA ASN A 133 -14.00 -6.96 5.91
C ASN A 133 -14.86 -5.92 6.63
N ASP A 134 -14.23 -5.16 7.53
CA ASP A 134 -14.88 -4.06 8.24
C ASP A 134 -15.03 -2.81 7.37
N VAL A 135 -14.07 -2.57 6.48
CA VAL A 135 -14.05 -1.48 5.51
C VAL A 135 -14.01 -2.08 4.11
N ILE A 136 -15.05 -1.85 3.34
CA ILE A 136 -15.19 -2.44 2.00
C ILE A 136 -15.46 -1.39 0.94
N CYS A 137 -15.03 -1.69 -0.27
CA CYS A 137 -15.26 -0.88 -1.46
C CYS A 137 -16.18 -1.61 -2.43
N LYS A 138 -17.28 -0.98 -2.82
CA LYS A 138 -18.29 -1.52 -3.73
C LYS A 138 -18.58 -0.57 -4.88
N ASN A 139 -19.38 -1.03 -5.84
CA ASN A 139 -19.86 -0.23 -6.97
C ASN A 139 -18.72 0.46 -7.75
N ILE A 140 -17.60 -0.24 -7.90
CA ILE A 140 -16.37 0.29 -8.50
C ILE A 140 -16.60 0.53 -9.98
N LYS A 141 -16.40 1.78 -10.42
CA LYS A 141 -16.48 2.21 -11.81
C LYS A 141 -15.19 2.90 -12.22
N THR A 142 -14.77 2.71 -13.46
CA THR A 142 -13.61 3.40 -14.04
C THR A 142 -14.10 4.31 -15.16
N GLU A 143 -13.84 5.61 -15.02
CA GLU A 143 -14.24 6.63 -16.00
C GLU A 143 -13.13 7.69 -16.10
N ASN A 144 -12.69 8.01 -17.33
CA ASN A 144 -11.70 9.07 -17.59
C ASN A 144 -10.43 8.92 -16.72
N ASP A 145 -9.83 7.73 -16.68
CA ASP A 145 -8.64 7.40 -15.88
C ASP A 145 -8.79 7.59 -14.37
N LYS A 146 -10.04 7.66 -13.88
CA LYS A 146 -10.38 7.74 -12.46
C LYS A 146 -11.19 6.54 -12.03
N THR A 147 -11.08 6.17 -10.77
CA THR A 147 -11.95 5.18 -10.15
C THR A 147 -12.95 5.89 -9.25
N ILE A 148 -14.22 5.56 -9.41
CA ILE A 148 -15.31 6.01 -8.51
C ILE A 148 -15.79 4.78 -7.76
N ALA A 149 -15.89 4.86 -6.45
CA ALA A 149 -16.32 3.72 -5.65
C ALA A 149 -17.00 4.15 -4.34
N ASP A 150 -17.93 3.33 -3.90
CA ASP A 150 -18.61 3.48 -2.62
C ASP A 150 -17.85 2.77 -1.53
N VAL A 151 -17.58 3.46 -0.44
CA VAL A 151 -16.94 2.90 0.76
C VAL A 151 -18.00 2.64 1.81
N TYR A 152 -17.96 1.44 2.37
CA TYR A 152 -18.80 1.01 3.49
C TYR A 152 -17.90 0.71 4.69
N ILE A 153 -18.32 1.08 5.89
CA ILE A 153 -17.61 0.81 7.14
C ILE A 153 -18.55 0.11 8.11
N LYS A 154 -18.15 -1.07 8.58
CA LYS A 154 -18.97 -1.91 9.48
C LYS A 154 -20.38 -2.18 8.94
N GLY A 155 -20.49 -2.36 7.63
CA GLY A 155 -21.74 -2.64 6.93
C GLY A 155 -22.58 -1.40 6.55
N GLU A 156 -22.23 -0.21 7.03
CA GLU A 156 -22.94 1.02 6.72
C GLU A 156 -22.27 1.81 5.60
N TYR A 157 -23.07 2.41 4.71
CA TYR A 157 -22.55 3.31 3.68
C TYR A 157 -21.85 4.51 4.34
N TYR A 158 -20.59 4.71 3.99
CA TYR A 158 -19.78 5.79 4.54
C TYR A 158 -19.74 7.00 3.60
N ASP A 159 -19.26 6.82 2.36
CA ASP A 159 -19.25 7.86 1.31
C ASP A 159 -18.87 7.26 -0.06
N THR A 160 -19.07 8.05 -1.13
CA THR A 160 -18.55 7.79 -2.47
C THR A 160 -17.30 8.62 -2.70
N TYR A 161 -16.20 7.96 -3.07
CA TYR A 161 -14.91 8.58 -3.36
C TYR A 161 -14.58 8.54 -4.84
N THR A 162 -13.89 9.57 -5.31
CA THR A 162 -13.27 9.61 -6.65
C THR A 162 -11.75 9.58 -6.48
N PHE A 163 -11.13 8.52 -6.98
CA PHE A 163 -9.70 8.31 -6.93
C PHE A 163 -9.08 8.68 -8.27
N PRO A 164 -7.97 9.47 -8.32
CA PRO A 164 -7.34 9.93 -9.55
C PRO A 164 -6.44 8.88 -10.20
N PHE A 165 -6.80 7.61 -10.10
CA PHE A 165 -6.04 6.48 -10.62
C PHE A 165 -6.95 5.29 -10.95
N VAL A 166 -6.40 4.32 -11.68
CA VAL A 166 -7.04 3.04 -12.02
C VAL A 166 -6.15 1.90 -11.52
N GLY A 167 -6.77 0.92 -10.85
CA GLY A 167 -6.10 -0.28 -10.39
C GLY A 167 -6.55 -0.71 -9.00
N ASP A 168 -6.91 -1.97 -8.88
CA ASP A 168 -7.48 -2.53 -7.66
C ASP A 168 -6.51 -2.46 -6.47
N HIS A 169 -5.20 -2.68 -6.72
CA HIS A 169 -4.16 -2.56 -5.70
C HIS A 169 -4.00 -1.13 -5.16
N LEU A 170 -4.16 -0.10 -6.02
CA LEU A 170 -4.14 1.31 -5.59
C LEU A 170 -5.37 1.64 -4.76
N LEU A 171 -6.52 1.08 -5.12
CA LEU A 171 -7.75 1.25 -4.39
C LEU A 171 -7.67 0.60 -2.99
N LEU A 172 -7.09 -0.61 -2.88
CA LEU A 172 -6.81 -1.24 -1.58
C LEU A 172 -5.89 -0.37 -0.71
N ASN A 173 -4.82 0.19 -1.29
CA ASN A 173 -3.93 1.09 -0.56
C ASN A 173 -4.70 2.33 -0.04
N ALA A 174 -5.54 2.94 -0.87
CA ALA A 174 -6.35 4.10 -0.48
C ALA A 174 -7.39 3.77 0.60
N LEU A 175 -8.00 2.57 0.57
CA LEU A 175 -8.91 2.12 1.62
C LEU A 175 -8.26 2.07 2.99
N SER A 176 -6.99 1.63 3.07
CA SER A 176 -6.25 1.62 4.34
C SER A 176 -6.07 3.04 4.90
N VAL A 177 -5.82 4.02 4.03
CA VAL A 177 -5.69 5.44 4.40
C VAL A 177 -7.02 6.02 4.88
N ILE A 178 -8.11 5.76 4.14
CA ILE A 178 -9.47 6.16 4.55
C ILE A 178 -9.83 5.56 5.91
N THR A 179 -9.41 4.30 6.15
CA THR A 179 -9.61 3.62 7.45
C THR A 179 -8.92 4.35 8.59
N VAL A 180 -7.66 4.79 8.41
CA VAL A 180 -6.97 5.62 9.41
C VAL A 180 -7.75 6.90 9.69
N CYS A 181 -8.16 7.61 8.63
CA CYS A 181 -8.89 8.86 8.76
C CYS A 181 -10.23 8.68 9.51
N TYR A 182 -10.94 7.59 9.24
CA TYR A 182 -12.16 7.23 9.97
C TYR A 182 -11.88 6.99 11.46
N LEU A 183 -10.87 6.21 11.79
CA LEU A 183 -10.51 5.89 13.18
C LEU A 183 -10.06 7.12 13.98
N GLU A 184 -9.46 8.08 13.31
CA GLU A 184 -9.00 9.34 13.91
C GLU A 184 -10.05 10.46 13.84
N ASN A 185 -11.27 10.17 13.37
CA ASN A 185 -12.38 11.14 13.22
C ASN A 185 -11.99 12.39 12.41
N ILE A 186 -11.16 12.23 11.38
CA ILE A 186 -10.79 13.33 10.48
C ILE A 186 -12.02 13.69 9.65
N ASP A 187 -12.21 14.98 9.42
CA ASP A 187 -13.36 15.50 8.67
C ASP A 187 -13.49 14.80 7.31
N LYS A 188 -14.64 14.21 7.07
CA LYS A 188 -14.90 13.38 5.90
C LYS A 188 -14.81 14.17 4.59
N THR A 189 -15.21 15.43 4.60
CA THR A 189 -15.12 16.32 3.43
C THR A 189 -13.67 16.62 3.10
N GLU A 190 -12.84 16.84 4.12
CA GLU A 190 -11.41 17.03 3.95
C GLU A 190 -10.74 15.77 3.38
N VAL A 191 -11.02 14.59 3.96
CA VAL A 191 -10.50 13.32 3.45
C VAL A 191 -10.87 13.12 1.97
N LYS A 192 -12.14 13.38 1.61
CA LYS A 192 -12.63 13.26 0.23
C LYS A 192 -11.91 14.21 -0.73
N ASN A 193 -11.70 15.45 -0.30
CA ASN A 193 -10.98 16.45 -1.08
C ASN A 193 -9.51 16.04 -1.31
N GLN A 194 -8.83 15.54 -0.29
CA GLN A 194 -7.42 15.13 -0.39
C GLN A 194 -7.26 13.82 -1.17
N VAL A 195 -8.15 12.85 -1.00
CA VAL A 195 -8.16 11.61 -1.78
C VAL A 195 -8.24 11.91 -3.28
N SER A 196 -9.05 12.88 -3.69
CA SER A 196 -9.17 13.27 -5.10
C SER A 196 -7.92 13.92 -5.70
N LYS A 197 -6.94 14.31 -4.86
CA LYS A 197 -5.66 14.94 -5.23
C LYS A 197 -4.45 14.04 -5.03
N ILE A 198 -4.65 12.75 -4.74
CA ILE A 198 -3.56 11.80 -4.60
C ILE A 198 -2.78 11.74 -5.93
N GLU A 199 -1.46 11.81 -5.82
CA GLU A 199 -0.54 11.62 -6.92
C GLU A 199 0.13 10.25 -6.83
N HIS A 200 0.61 9.73 -7.96
CA HIS A 200 1.38 8.50 -7.96
C HIS A 200 2.71 8.71 -7.21
N ALA A 201 3.11 7.72 -6.43
CA ALA A 201 4.46 7.69 -5.89
C ALA A 201 5.49 7.63 -7.04
N LYS A 202 6.70 8.15 -6.80
CA LYS A 202 7.76 8.13 -7.80
C LYS A 202 7.98 6.71 -8.33
N ARG A 203 8.11 6.59 -9.65
CA ARG A 203 8.32 5.31 -10.33
C ARG A 203 7.29 4.23 -9.97
N ARG A 204 6.02 4.62 -9.83
CA ARG A 204 4.88 3.72 -9.64
C ARG A 204 3.84 4.03 -10.71
N PHE A 205 3.89 3.27 -11.82
CA PHE A 205 3.02 3.42 -12.98
C PHE A 205 3.04 4.86 -13.57
N ILE A 206 4.25 5.44 -13.69
CA ILE A 206 4.41 6.78 -14.27
C ILE A 206 4.38 6.69 -15.79
N GLU A 207 3.48 7.44 -16.40
CA GLU A 207 3.26 7.42 -17.83
C GLU A 207 3.91 8.62 -18.51
N GLU A 208 4.61 8.35 -19.59
CA GLU A 208 5.18 9.35 -20.49
C GLU A 208 4.80 9.05 -21.94
N LYS A 209 4.28 10.05 -22.63
CA LYS A 209 3.98 9.94 -24.06
C LYS A 209 5.23 10.20 -24.89
N VAL A 210 5.72 9.18 -25.58
CA VAL A 210 6.89 9.26 -26.46
C VAL A 210 6.45 9.00 -27.91
N LYS A 211 6.25 10.06 -28.69
CA LYS A 211 5.68 10.02 -30.04
C LYS A 211 4.29 9.35 -30.05
N SER A 212 4.13 8.22 -30.74
CA SER A 212 2.90 7.42 -30.76
C SER A 212 2.83 6.38 -29.65
N ASN A 213 3.90 6.20 -28.90
CA ASN A 213 4.00 5.20 -27.82
C ASN A 213 3.71 5.82 -26.46
N ILE A 214 3.41 4.96 -25.49
CA ILE A 214 3.30 5.30 -24.08
C ILE A 214 4.37 4.49 -23.36
N LEU A 215 5.25 5.18 -22.66
CA LEU A 215 6.24 4.57 -21.75
C LEU A 215 5.64 4.55 -20.36
N ILE A 216 5.66 3.41 -19.72
CA ILE A 216 5.26 3.25 -18.31
C ILE A 216 6.51 2.89 -17.50
N ASP A 217 6.94 3.78 -16.60
CA ASP A 217 8.03 3.51 -15.64
C ASP A 217 7.44 3.02 -14.32
N ASP A 218 7.83 1.80 -13.94
CA ASP A 218 7.40 1.18 -12.69
C ASP A 218 8.59 0.50 -11.99
N TYR A 219 8.64 0.60 -10.68
CA TYR A 219 9.69 0.00 -9.85
C TYR A 219 9.43 -1.48 -9.52
N ALA A 220 8.41 -2.08 -10.11
CA ALA A 220 8.05 -3.49 -9.89
C ALA A 220 9.27 -4.41 -10.04
N HIS A 221 9.57 -5.18 -9.00
CA HIS A 221 10.75 -6.03 -8.94
C HIS A 221 10.48 -7.40 -8.27
N HIS A 222 9.27 -7.63 -7.79
CA HIS A 222 8.74 -8.92 -7.37
C HIS A 222 7.73 -9.44 -8.42
N PRO A 223 7.55 -10.76 -8.63
CA PRO A 223 6.62 -11.29 -9.64
C PRO A 223 5.21 -10.76 -9.48
N THR A 224 4.71 -10.66 -8.24
CA THR A 224 3.39 -10.10 -7.92
C THR A 224 3.27 -8.66 -8.39
N GLU A 225 4.27 -7.82 -8.14
CA GLU A 225 4.28 -6.42 -8.59
C GLU A 225 4.29 -6.34 -10.13
N VAL A 226 5.17 -7.10 -10.79
CA VAL A 226 5.26 -7.16 -12.27
C VAL A 226 3.92 -7.56 -12.87
N LYS A 227 3.29 -8.60 -12.33
CA LYS A 227 1.97 -9.06 -12.77
C LYS A 227 0.91 -7.96 -12.64
N VAL A 228 0.85 -7.31 -11.49
CA VAL A 228 -0.15 -6.25 -11.22
C VAL A 228 0.05 -5.05 -12.15
N THR A 229 1.29 -4.62 -12.36
CA THR A 229 1.64 -3.53 -13.28
C THR A 229 1.23 -3.86 -14.72
N LEU A 230 1.54 -5.06 -15.21
CA LEU A 230 1.19 -5.48 -16.57
C LEU A 230 -0.32 -5.63 -16.76
N LEU A 231 -1.04 -6.16 -15.76
CA LEU A 231 -2.51 -6.22 -15.79
C LEU A 231 -3.14 -4.82 -15.80
N ALA A 232 -2.61 -3.88 -15.01
CA ALA A 232 -3.08 -2.50 -15.01
C ALA A 232 -2.84 -1.84 -16.38
N ALA A 233 -1.65 -2.04 -16.99
CA ALA A 233 -1.34 -1.55 -18.32
C ALA A 233 -2.27 -2.15 -19.38
N ARG A 234 -2.54 -3.44 -19.33
CA ARG A 234 -3.46 -4.13 -20.24
C ARG A 234 -4.90 -3.63 -20.10
N LYS A 235 -5.37 -3.41 -18.87
CA LYS A 235 -6.70 -2.86 -18.56
C LYS A 235 -6.86 -1.43 -19.10
N LYS A 236 -5.82 -0.62 -18.96
CA LYS A 236 -5.83 0.79 -19.40
C LYS A 236 -5.68 0.93 -20.92
N TYR A 237 -4.93 0.03 -21.56
CA TYR A 237 -4.60 0.06 -22.97
C TYR A 237 -4.92 -1.28 -23.67
N PRO A 238 -6.20 -1.69 -23.73
CA PRO A 238 -6.60 -3.02 -24.19
C PRO A 238 -6.19 -3.31 -25.63
N ASP A 239 -6.22 -2.28 -26.50
CA ASP A 239 -5.97 -2.40 -27.95
C ASP A 239 -4.51 -2.12 -28.34
N ARG A 240 -3.64 -1.87 -27.35
CA ARG A 240 -2.23 -1.57 -27.61
C ARG A 240 -1.37 -2.84 -27.53
N TYR A 241 -0.35 -2.91 -28.38
CA TYR A 241 0.71 -3.89 -28.23
C TYR A 241 1.54 -3.54 -26.99
N LEU A 242 1.67 -4.48 -26.06
CA LEU A 242 2.37 -4.29 -24.80
C LEU A 242 3.75 -4.93 -24.89
N VAL A 243 4.80 -4.19 -24.55
CA VAL A 243 6.18 -4.67 -24.47
C VAL A 243 6.70 -4.45 -23.07
N ALA A 244 7.07 -5.50 -22.38
CA ALA A 244 7.69 -5.44 -21.07
C ALA A 244 9.22 -5.43 -21.18
N ILE A 245 9.88 -4.40 -20.62
CA ILE A 245 11.33 -4.33 -20.47
C ILE A 245 11.61 -4.50 -18.97
N PHE A 246 12.06 -5.68 -18.59
CA PHE A 246 12.26 -6.04 -17.18
C PHE A 246 13.74 -6.14 -16.82
N LYS A 247 14.18 -5.38 -15.81
CA LYS A 247 15.49 -5.53 -15.20
C LYS A 247 15.36 -6.27 -13.87
N ALA A 248 15.78 -7.52 -13.88
CA ALA A 248 15.79 -8.36 -12.68
C ALA A 248 16.60 -7.73 -11.52
N HIS A 249 16.05 -7.74 -10.33
CA HIS A 249 16.71 -7.23 -9.14
C HIS A 249 16.81 -8.31 -8.06
N THR A 250 18.02 -8.48 -7.52
CA THR A 250 18.62 -9.53 -6.71
C THR A 250 18.64 -10.91 -7.39
N LYS A 251 19.81 -11.55 -7.33
CA LYS A 251 20.00 -12.91 -7.88
C LYS A 251 19.18 -13.95 -7.12
N SER A 252 19.05 -13.79 -5.79
CA SER A 252 18.29 -14.68 -4.92
C SER A 252 16.80 -14.70 -5.32
N ARG A 253 16.19 -13.54 -5.49
CA ARG A 253 14.78 -13.41 -5.87
C ARG A 253 14.51 -14.05 -7.25
N VAL A 254 15.36 -13.76 -8.25
CA VAL A 254 15.20 -14.34 -9.59
C VAL A 254 15.39 -15.86 -9.57
N LYS A 255 16.36 -16.36 -8.82
CA LYS A 255 16.57 -17.79 -8.68
C LYS A 255 15.37 -18.49 -8.03
N TYR A 256 14.79 -17.88 -7.02
CA TYR A 256 13.67 -18.45 -6.27
C TYR A 256 12.36 -18.40 -7.06
N PHE A 257 12.04 -17.27 -7.70
CA PHE A 257 10.77 -16.99 -8.35
C PHE A 257 10.83 -17.01 -9.88
N HIS A 258 11.74 -17.79 -10.49
CA HIS A 258 11.95 -17.77 -11.95
C HIS A 258 10.70 -18.13 -12.76
N LYS A 259 9.85 -19.05 -12.26
CA LYS A 259 8.60 -19.44 -12.90
C LYS A 259 7.56 -18.34 -12.80
N GLU A 260 7.38 -17.80 -11.62
CA GLU A 260 6.43 -16.72 -11.32
C GLU A 260 6.76 -15.46 -12.13
N PHE A 261 8.05 -15.16 -12.35
CA PHE A 261 8.46 -14.09 -13.26
C PHE A 261 8.10 -14.40 -14.72
N ALA A 262 8.33 -15.64 -15.18
CA ALA A 262 7.96 -16.04 -16.54
C ALA A 262 6.44 -15.91 -16.75
N ASP A 263 5.63 -16.37 -15.79
CA ASP A 263 4.16 -16.26 -15.82
C ASP A 263 3.71 -14.80 -15.80
N ALA A 264 4.30 -13.96 -14.95
CA ALA A 264 3.96 -12.54 -14.89
C ALA A 264 4.30 -11.81 -16.21
N LEU A 265 5.49 -12.04 -16.77
CA LEU A 265 5.94 -11.41 -18.00
C LEU A 265 5.17 -11.88 -19.25
N SER A 266 4.57 -13.06 -19.22
CA SER A 266 3.75 -13.58 -20.32
C SER A 266 2.44 -12.81 -20.57
N ILE A 267 2.10 -11.86 -19.68
CA ILE A 267 0.95 -10.96 -19.83
C ILE A 267 1.22 -9.86 -20.90
N ALA A 268 2.48 -9.59 -21.16
CA ALA A 268 2.89 -8.56 -22.14
C ALA A 268 2.70 -9.02 -23.60
#